data_ff7591e189094c555046c398119bc0bf
#
_entry.id   ff7591e189094c555046c398119bc0bf
#
_cell.length_a   1.000
_cell.length_b   1.000
_cell.length_c   1.000
_cell.angle_alpha   90.00
_cell.angle_beta   90.00
_cell.angle_gamma   90.00
#
_symmetry.space_group_name_H-M   'P 1'
#
loop_
_entity.id
_entity.type
_entity.pdbx_description
1 polymer ?
#
loop_
_entity_poly.entity_id
_entity_poly.type
_entity_poly.pdbx_seq_one_letter_code
_entity_poly.pdbx_strand_id
1 'polypeptide(L)'
;RQDDDINRLFFFSLSSARVHSIQLPVTSGEKIIGSFDGWLVLENKFCWAMSILNPLTGIHIHLPMLPRYLWNNKNCQSLWRIATSSNSSTSYKGCIIVVIPTQFNPLLSIRFGEDDNWTMLDDKSIYTDVIYFKERFYVLDRYARVSIFDSYLKKVIVIGPQGDLRHGPHYFAELTGELVVFTGKYLRSSINIYQYYLKRIHIS
;
A
#
# COMPACT_ATOMS: atom_id res chain seq x y z
N ARG A 1 -15.76 29.35 12.77
CA ARG A 1 -15.36 29.37 11.32
C ARG A 1 -14.00 28.71 11.07
N GLN A 2 -13.46 27.90 11.99
CA GLN A 2 -12.14 27.29 11.87
C GLN A 2 -12.18 25.75 11.72
N ASP A 3 -13.36 25.14 11.79
CA ASP A 3 -13.50 23.65 11.73
C ASP A 3 -13.80 23.08 10.32
N ASP A 4 -14.14 23.92 9.35
CA ASP A 4 -14.56 23.46 8.02
C ASP A 4 -13.39 23.02 7.10
N ASP A 5 -12.15 23.37 7.43
CA ASP A 5 -10.98 23.07 6.61
C ASP A 5 -10.28 21.73 6.93
N ILE A 6 -10.63 21.08 8.04
CA ILE A 6 -9.90 19.89 8.53
C ILE A 6 -10.11 18.66 7.61
N ASN A 7 -11.23 18.62 6.91
CA ASN A 7 -11.60 17.47 6.06
C ASN A 7 -11.60 17.80 4.56
N ARG A 8 -10.83 18.80 4.15
CA ARG A 8 -10.76 19.21 2.75
C ARG A 8 -9.48 18.70 2.10
N LEU A 9 -9.63 17.86 1.06
CA LEU A 9 -8.52 17.43 0.24
C LEU A 9 -8.30 18.42 -0.89
N PHE A 10 -7.06 18.88 -1.05
CA PHE A 10 -6.64 19.71 -2.17
C PHE A 10 -5.80 18.89 -3.15
N PHE A 11 -6.04 19.06 -4.44
CA PHE A 11 -5.24 18.43 -5.48
C PHE A 11 -5.00 19.39 -6.64
N PHE A 12 -3.84 19.27 -7.27
CA PHE A 12 -3.47 20.07 -8.40
C PHE A 12 -3.69 19.28 -9.70
N SER A 13 -4.51 19.83 -10.60
CA SER A 13 -4.71 19.25 -11.93
C SER A 13 -3.63 19.75 -12.89
N LEU A 14 -2.82 18.83 -13.40
CA LEU A 14 -1.77 19.17 -14.38
C LEU A 14 -2.36 19.66 -15.70
N SER A 15 -3.50 19.11 -16.13
CA SER A 15 -4.13 19.48 -17.40
C SER A 15 -4.74 20.87 -17.41
N SER A 16 -5.32 21.30 -16.28
CA SER A 16 -5.95 22.62 -16.13
C SER A 16 -5.06 23.65 -15.44
N ALA A 17 -3.91 23.24 -14.89
CA ALA A 17 -3.01 24.04 -14.06
C ALA A 17 -3.74 24.75 -12.89
N ARG A 18 -4.72 24.06 -12.29
CA ARG A 18 -5.56 24.60 -11.19
C ARG A 18 -5.55 23.70 -9.97
N VAL A 19 -5.71 24.32 -8.81
CA VAL A 19 -5.98 23.64 -7.55
C VAL A 19 -7.48 23.42 -7.44
N HIS A 20 -7.87 22.20 -7.15
CA HIS A 20 -9.25 21.81 -6.85
C HIS A 20 -9.32 21.35 -5.40
N SER A 21 -10.50 21.40 -4.80
CA SER A 21 -10.72 20.88 -3.45
C SER A 21 -11.99 20.04 -3.41
N ILE A 22 -11.95 18.99 -2.59
CA ILE A 22 -13.09 18.11 -2.32
C ILE A 22 -13.25 18.03 -0.81
N GLN A 23 -14.48 18.20 -0.34
CA GLN A 23 -14.82 17.93 1.04
C GLN A 23 -14.92 16.42 1.24
N LEU A 24 -14.13 15.87 2.17
CA LEU A 24 -14.16 14.46 2.48
C LEU A 24 -15.16 14.16 3.61
N PRO A 25 -15.97 13.10 3.50
CA PRO A 25 -16.87 12.66 4.56
C PRO A 25 -16.09 11.82 5.61
N VAL A 26 -15.00 12.38 6.13
CA VAL A 26 -14.15 11.71 7.13
C VAL A 26 -14.45 12.24 8.52
N THR A 27 -14.34 11.37 9.52
CA THR A 27 -14.54 11.72 10.93
C THR A 27 -13.27 12.27 11.56
N SER A 28 -13.44 13.03 12.65
CA SER A 28 -12.30 13.46 13.45
C SER A 28 -11.54 12.24 13.98
N GLY A 29 -10.27 12.12 13.62
CA GLY A 29 -9.44 10.99 14.03
C GLY A 29 -9.07 10.05 12.87
N GLU A 30 -9.67 10.15 11.71
CA GLU A 30 -9.21 9.47 10.51
C GLU A 30 -8.09 10.25 9.83
N LYS A 31 -7.09 9.55 9.33
CA LYS A 31 -6.01 10.11 8.52
C LYS A 31 -5.87 9.31 7.23
N ILE A 32 -5.52 10.00 6.15
CA ILE A 32 -5.16 9.37 4.88
C ILE A 32 -3.76 8.77 5.04
N ILE A 33 -3.63 7.47 4.78
CA ILE A 33 -2.37 6.73 4.85
C ILE A 33 -1.88 6.24 3.49
N GLY A 34 -2.71 6.32 2.47
CA GLY A 34 -2.36 5.94 1.11
C GLY A 34 -3.50 6.15 0.13
N SER A 35 -3.26 5.81 -1.12
CA SER A 35 -4.25 5.83 -2.18
C SER A 35 -3.96 4.75 -3.22
N PHE A 36 -4.98 4.26 -3.89
CA PHE A 36 -4.90 3.35 -5.03
C PHE A 36 -6.13 3.54 -5.92
N ASP A 37 -5.97 3.47 -7.21
CA ASP A 37 -7.05 3.50 -8.22
C ASP A 37 -8.17 4.53 -7.97
N GLY A 38 -7.80 5.73 -7.49
CA GLY A 38 -8.74 6.81 -7.18
C GLY A 38 -9.43 6.67 -5.81
N TRP A 39 -9.08 5.68 -4.99
CA TRP A 39 -9.54 5.53 -3.62
C TRP A 39 -8.49 6.01 -2.63
N LEU A 40 -8.96 6.52 -1.51
CA LEU A 40 -8.13 6.87 -0.35
C LEU A 40 -8.19 5.75 0.68
N VAL A 41 -7.06 5.45 1.27
CA VAL A 41 -6.97 4.55 2.42
C VAL A 41 -6.92 5.38 3.68
N LEU A 42 -7.85 5.13 4.57
CA LEU A 42 -8.00 5.85 5.83
C LEU A 42 -7.67 4.93 7.01
N GLU A 43 -7.05 5.49 8.01
CA GLU A 43 -6.81 4.84 9.29
C GLU A 43 -7.35 5.69 10.43
N ASN A 44 -8.11 5.09 11.32
CA ASN A 44 -8.56 5.73 12.53
C ASN A 44 -7.46 5.69 13.60
N LYS A 45 -7.03 6.85 14.08
CA LYS A 45 -5.93 7.01 15.06
C LYS A 45 -6.20 6.35 16.42
N PHE A 46 -7.48 6.15 16.77
CA PHE A 46 -7.86 5.69 18.10
C PHE A 46 -8.05 4.18 18.17
N CYS A 47 -8.46 3.55 17.09
CA CYS A 47 -8.80 2.12 17.08
C CYS A 47 -8.10 1.32 15.98
N TRP A 48 -7.23 1.94 15.17
CA TRP A 48 -6.50 1.28 14.08
C TRP A 48 -7.43 0.62 13.04
N ALA A 49 -8.70 1.02 13.04
CA ALA A 49 -9.63 0.60 12.02
C ALA A 49 -9.22 1.21 10.68
N MET A 50 -9.27 0.40 9.65
CA MET A 50 -9.00 0.81 8.28
C MET A 50 -10.31 0.96 7.51
N SER A 51 -10.33 1.91 6.61
CA SER A 51 -11.42 2.08 5.64
C SER A 51 -10.87 2.57 4.31
N ILE A 52 -11.66 2.42 3.27
CA ILE A 52 -11.37 2.97 1.95
C ILE A 52 -12.50 3.92 1.56
N LEU A 53 -12.13 5.07 1.02
CA LEU A 53 -13.05 6.13 0.64
C LEU A 53 -12.81 6.52 -0.82
N ASN A 54 -13.86 6.49 -1.63
CA ASN A 54 -13.80 7.12 -2.93
C ASN A 54 -14.16 8.60 -2.78
N PRO A 55 -13.21 9.54 -2.98
CA PRO A 55 -13.44 10.96 -2.74
C PRO A 55 -14.42 11.61 -3.73
N LEU A 56 -14.61 11.00 -4.92
CA LEU A 56 -15.51 11.54 -5.95
C LEU A 56 -16.97 11.10 -5.75
N THR A 57 -17.18 9.86 -5.32
CA THR A 57 -18.53 9.31 -5.13
C THR A 57 -19.01 9.40 -3.68
N GLY A 58 -18.09 9.63 -2.74
CA GLY A 58 -18.39 9.60 -1.30
C GLY A 58 -18.59 8.20 -0.72
N ILE A 59 -18.40 7.14 -1.52
CA ILE A 59 -18.53 5.77 -1.05
C ILE A 59 -17.42 5.48 -0.03
N HIS A 60 -17.82 5.10 1.19
CA HIS A 60 -16.96 4.82 2.31
C HIS A 60 -17.17 3.38 2.78
N ILE A 61 -16.11 2.58 2.80
CA ILE A 61 -16.14 1.16 3.07
C ILE A 61 -15.21 0.85 4.24
N HIS A 62 -15.76 0.30 5.32
CA HIS A 62 -14.97 -0.14 6.46
C HIS A 62 -14.39 -1.54 6.20
N LEU A 63 -13.11 -1.71 6.47
CA LEU A 63 -12.44 -3.00 6.41
C LEU A 63 -12.51 -3.67 7.79
N PRO A 64 -12.49 -5.00 7.87
CA PRO A 64 -12.38 -5.70 9.15
C PRO A 64 -11.17 -5.24 9.96
N MET A 65 -11.30 -5.32 11.28
CA MET A 65 -10.20 -4.93 12.17
C MET A 65 -9.00 -5.83 11.97
N LEU A 66 -7.83 -5.22 11.98
CA LEU A 66 -6.60 -5.99 11.93
C LEU A 66 -6.42 -6.87 13.16
N PRO A 67 -5.71 -7.99 13.03
CA PRO A 67 -5.44 -8.89 14.16
C PRO A 67 -4.76 -8.15 15.32
N ARG A 68 -5.23 -8.43 16.55
CA ARG A 68 -4.76 -7.73 17.78
C ARG A 68 -3.26 -7.84 18.04
N TYR A 69 -2.62 -8.93 17.62
CA TYR A 69 -1.17 -9.10 17.80
C TYR A 69 -0.33 -8.06 17.05
N LEU A 70 -0.93 -7.38 16.07
CA LEU A 70 -0.28 -6.26 15.36
C LEU A 70 -0.34 -4.94 16.13
N TRP A 71 -1.11 -4.86 17.22
CA TRP A 71 -1.37 -3.61 17.97
C TRP A 71 -0.41 -3.38 19.13
N ASN A 72 0.40 -4.35 19.50
CA ASN A 72 1.20 -4.33 20.74
C ASN A 72 2.38 -3.36 20.75
N ASN A 73 2.59 -2.55 19.73
CA ASN A 73 3.72 -1.65 19.67
C ASN A 73 3.30 -0.19 19.70
N LYS A 74 3.45 0.45 20.87
CA LYS A 74 3.14 1.87 21.12
C LYS A 74 3.85 2.86 20.18
N ASN A 75 4.79 2.39 19.37
CA ASN A 75 5.54 3.16 18.38
C ASN A 75 5.12 2.87 16.94
N CYS A 76 3.93 2.31 16.72
CA CYS A 76 3.42 2.05 15.39
C CYS A 76 3.14 3.37 14.66
N GLN A 77 4.15 3.91 14.02
CA GLN A 77 3.95 4.93 12.99
C GLN A 77 3.46 4.20 11.75
N SER A 78 2.22 4.40 11.44
CA SER A 78 1.48 3.74 10.38
C SER A 78 1.98 4.12 8.99
N LEU A 79 2.88 3.34 8.46
CA LEU A 79 3.13 3.29 7.03
C LEU A 79 2.52 1.99 6.50
N TRP A 80 1.31 2.03 6.07
CA TRP A 80 0.67 0.92 5.40
C TRP A 80 1.06 0.90 3.93
N ARG A 81 1.31 -0.30 3.42
CA ARG A 81 1.31 -0.55 1.99
C ARG A 81 0.07 -1.36 1.67
N ILE A 82 -0.60 -1.01 0.61
CA ILE A 82 -1.83 -1.66 0.19
C ILE A 82 -1.83 -1.79 -1.33
N ALA A 83 -2.31 -2.92 -1.79
CA ALA A 83 -2.63 -3.16 -3.20
C ALA A 83 -3.95 -3.91 -3.30
N THR A 84 -4.69 -3.70 -4.39
CA THR A 84 -5.95 -4.38 -4.65
C THR A 84 -5.98 -5.02 -6.02
N SER A 85 -6.72 -6.12 -6.16
CA SER A 85 -6.87 -6.83 -7.43
C SER A 85 -7.91 -6.22 -8.37
N SER A 86 -8.60 -5.16 -7.95
CA SER A 86 -9.66 -4.55 -8.75
C SER A 86 -9.18 -3.26 -9.40
N ASN A 87 -9.40 -3.15 -10.69
CA ASN A 87 -9.28 -1.91 -11.44
C ASN A 87 -10.68 -1.33 -11.74
N SER A 88 -11.75 -1.89 -11.15
CA SER A 88 -13.12 -1.46 -11.42
C SER A 88 -13.56 -0.38 -10.44
N SER A 89 -14.01 0.75 -10.96
CA SER A 89 -14.59 1.84 -10.18
C SER A 89 -16.02 1.55 -9.65
N THR A 90 -16.64 0.44 -10.05
CA THR A 90 -18.08 0.22 -9.83
C THR A 90 -18.41 -0.90 -8.83
N SER A 91 -17.53 -1.88 -8.62
CA SER A 91 -17.76 -2.94 -7.63
C SER A 91 -16.43 -3.48 -7.09
N TYR A 92 -16.32 -3.48 -5.77
CA TYR A 92 -15.15 -4.04 -5.06
C TYR A 92 -15.47 -5.38 -4.40
N LYS A 93 -16.71 -5.86 -4.48
CA LYS A 93 -17.06 -7.17 -3.91
C LYS A 93 -16.25 -8.26 -4.61
N GLY A 94 -15.59 -9.09 -3.81
CA GLY A 94 -14.71 -10.15 -4.30
C GLY A 94 -13.30 -9.69 -4.67
N CYS A 95 -12.98 -8.37 -4.65
CA CYS A 95 -11.60 -7.95 -4.85
C CYS A 95 -10.72 -8.39 -3.69
N ILE A 96 -9.49 -8.74 -4.01
CA ILE A 96 -8.49 -9.08 -3.01
C ILE A 96 -7.75 -7.81 -2.62
N ILE A 97 -7.66 -7.56 -1.32
CA ILE A 97 -6.87 -6.49 -0.74
C ILE A 97 -5.69 -7.13 -0.04
N VAL A 98 -4.48 -6.72 -0.38
CA VAL A 98 -3.23 -7.15 0.27
C VAL A 98 -2.62 -5.97 0.99
N VAL A 99 -2.23 -6.15 2.26
CA VAL A 99 -1.64 -5.10 3.08
C VAL A 99 -0.36 -5.57 3.75
N ILE A 100 0.55 -4.62 3.94
CA ILE A 100 1.79 -4.78 4.71
C ILE A 100 1.73 -3.79 5.87
N PRO A 101 1.46 -4.23 7.11
CA PRO A 101 1.53 -3.40 8.31
C PRO A 101 2.99 -3.06 8.66
N THR A 102 3.26 -1.90 9.24
CA THR A 102 4.61 -1.30 9.25
C THR A 102 5.66 -1.86 10.16
N GLN A 103 5.39 -2.68 11.16
CA GLN A 103 6.47 -2.95 12.12
C GLN A 103 6.97 -4.38 12.21
N PHE A 104 6.19 -5.35 11.84
CA PHE A 104 6.64 -6.77 11.84
C PHE A 104 6.18 -7.49 10.58
N ASN A 105 5.60 -6.75 9.72
CA ASN A 105 5.32 -6.96 8.31
C ASN A 105 4.87 -8.37 7.91
N PRO A 106 3.93 -9.00 8.62
CA PRO A 106 3.23 -10.10 8.00
C PRO A 106 2.49 -9.56 6.77
N LEU A 107 2.50 -10.33 5.71
CA LEU A 107 1.66 -10.05 4.56
C LEU A 107 0.26 -10.56 4.87
N LEU A 108 -0.71 -9.66 4.84
CA LEU A 108 -2.11 -9.99 5.09
C LEU A 108 -2.95 -9.78 3.85
N SER A 109 -4.00 -10.55 3.72
CA SER A 109 -5.00 -10.37 2.66
C SER A 109 -6.42 -10.51 3.19
N ILE A 110 -7.35 -9.93 2.44
CA ILE A 110 -8.78 -10.12 2.62
C ILE A 110 -9.47 -10.08 1.26
N ARG A 111 -10.46 -10.91 1.06
CA ARG A 111 -11.38 -10.82 -0.07
C ARG A 111 -12.57 -9.98 0.36
N PHE A 112 -12.65 -8.79 -0.17
CA PHE A 112 -13.64 -7.80 0.26
C PHE A 112 -15.08 -8.27 0.00
N GLY A 113 -15.91 -8.22 1.06
CA GLY A 113 -17.33 -8.62 1.01
C GLY A 113 -17.57 -10.13 0.97
N GLU A 114 -16.51 -10.95 1.12
CA GLU A 114 -16.56 -12.40 1.23
C GLU A 114 -15.91 -12.91 2.52
N ASP A 115 -14.79 -12.30 2.93
CA ASP A 115 -14.08 -12.67 4.15
C ASP A 115 -14.45 -11.74 5.31
N ASP A 116 -14.68 -12.31 6.50
CA ASP A 116 -14.92 -11.55 7.72
C ASP A 116 -13.63 -11.17 8.45
N ASN A 117 -12.52 -11.83 8.13
CA ASN A 117 -11.25 -11.66 8.82
C ASN A 117 -10.08 -11.66 7.84
N TRP A 118 -9.00 -10.99 8.25
CA TRP A 118 -7.74 -11.00 7.54
C TRP A 118 -7.08 -12.37 7.58
N THR A 119 -6.58 -12.83 6.44
CA THR A 119 -5.78 -14.04 6.31
C THR A 119 -4.30 -13.66 6.23
N MET A 120 -3.46 -14.33 7.01
CA MET A 120 -2.02 -14.16 6.94
C MET A 120 -1.46 -14.99 5.78
N LEU A 121 -0.83 -14.32 4.81
CA LEU A 121 -0.21 -14.97 3.65
C LEU A 121 1.23 -15.41 3.93
N ASP A 122 1.99 -14.58 4.62
CA ASP A 122 3.39 -14.85 4.94
C ASP A 122 3.83 -13.97 6.13
N ASP A 123 4.55 -14.57 7.08
CA ASP A 123 5.14 -13.93 8.26
C ASP A 123 6.66 -14.11 8.35
N LYS A 124 7.27 -14.79 7.35
CA LYS A 124 8.70 -15.17 7.38
C LYS A 124 9.62 -14.10 6.83
N SER A 125 9.08 -13.15 6.09
CA SER A 125 9.84 -12.08 5.44
C SER A 125 9.40 -10.71 5.94
N ILE A 126 10.31 -9.75 5.94
CA ILE A 126 10.00 -8.35 6.18
C ILE A 126 9.73 -7.70 4.83
N TYR A 127 8.46 -7.50 4.54
CA TYR A 127 8.01 -6.88 3.31
C TYR A 127 8.04 -5.36 3.39
N THR A 128 8.35 -4.69 2.29
CA THR A 128 8.51 -3.23 2.22
C THR A 128 7.55 -2.57 1.24
N ASP A 129 7.12 -3.31 0.22
CA ASP A 129 6.19 -2.79 -0.77
C ASP A 129 5.35 -3.89 -1.42
N VAL A 130 4.18 -3.52 -1.93
CA VAL A 130 3.26 -4.40 -2.65
C VAL A 130 2.58 -3.65 -3.78
N ILE A 131 2.43 -4.31 -4.92
CA ILE A 131 1.69 -3.79 -6.08
C ILE A 131 0.91 -4.93 -6.75
N TYR A 132 -0.27 -4.59 -7.29
CA TYR A 132 -1.01 -5.47 -8.19
C TYR A 132 -0.70 -5.07 -9.63
N PHE A 133 -0.19 -6.00 -10.42
CA PHE A 133 0.23 -5.75 -11.79
C PHE A 133 0.00 -6.99 -12.64
N LYS A 134 -0.61 -6.85 -13.81
CA LYS A 134 -0.91 -7.96 -14.74
C LYS A 134 -1.49 -9.20 -14.02
N GLU A 135 -2.58 -8.97 -13.28
CA GLU A 135 -3.37 -9.99 -12.58
C GLU A 135 -2.62 -10.78 -11.49
N ARG A 136 -1.52 -10.24 -10.97
CA ARG A 136 -0.72 -10.84 -9.89
C ARG A 136 -0.31 -9.81 -8.85
N PHE A 137 -0.13 -10.26 -7.62
CA PHE A 137 0.48 -9.44 -6.58
C PHE A 137 1.99 -9.66 -6.58
N TYR A 138 2.72 -8.57 -6.63
CA TYR A 138 4.17 -8.53 -6.47
C TYR A 138 4.48 -7.92 -5.12
N VAL A 139 5.27 -8.62 -4.32
CA VAL A 139 5.59 -8.20 -2.95
C VAL A 139 7.11 -8.14 -2.82
N LEU A 140 7.59 -7.00 -2.37
CA LEU A 140 9.01 -6.70 -2.25
C LEU A 140 9.44 -6.82 -0.79
N ASP A 141 10.52 -7.55 -0.52
CA ASP A 141 11.07 -7.64 0.82
C ASP A 141 12.26 -6.68 1.04
N ARG A 142 12.70 -6.58 2.29
CA ARG A 142 13.85 -5.74 2.70
C ARG A 142 15.18 -6.06 2.01
N TYR A 143 15.28 -7.21 1.35
CA TYR A 143 16.46 -7.64 0.60
C TYR A 143 16.29 -7.45 -0.91
N ALA A 144 15.29 -6.66 -1.33
CA ALA A 144 14.90 -6.48 -2.72
C ALA A 144 14.54 -7.80 -3.45
N ARG A 145 14.10 -8.82 -2.71
CA ARG A 145 13.54 -10.03 -3.32
C ARG A 145 12.06 -9.79 -3.62
N VAL A 146 11.64 -10.21 -4.77
CA VAL A 146 10.26 -10.09 -5.24
C VAL A 146 9.58 -11.45 -5.13
N SER A 147 8.56 -11.54 -4.29
CA SER A 147 7.64 -12.67 -4.25
C SER A 147 6.43 -12.38 -5.13
N ILE A 148 6.02 -13.34 -5.93
CA ILE A 148 4.86 -13.23 -6.82
C ILE A 148 3.77 -14.17 -6.31
N PHE A 149 2.57 -13.62 -6.14
CA PHE A 149 1.37 -14.36 -5.75
C PHE A 149 0.36 -14.33 -6.90
N ASP A 150 -0.23 -15.48 -7.19
CA ASP A 150 -1.28 -15.59 -8.19
C ASP A 150 -2.64 -15.08 -7.68
N SER A 151 -3.68 -15.18 -8.50
CA SER A 151 -5.05 -14.78 -8.15
C SER A 151 -5.67 -15.60 -6.99
N TYR A 152 -5.08 -16.73 -6.64
CA TYR A 152 -5.47 -17.56 -5.48
C TYR A 152 -4.59 -17.30 -4.27
N LEU A 153 -3.72 -16.28 -4.33
CA LEU A 153 -2.77 -15.91 -3.29
C LEU A 153 -1.74 -17.01 -2.95
N LYS A 154 -1.47 -17.88 -3.90
CA LYS A 154 -0.36 -18.84 -3.79
C LYS A 154 0.93 -18.15 -4.22
N LYS A 155 1.96 -18.27 -3.39
CA LYS A 155 3.32 -17.82 -3.74
C LYS A 155 3.87 -18.71 -4.87
N VAL A 156 4.06 -18.12 -6.05
CA VAL A 156 4.46 -18.86 -7.26
C VAL A 156 5.96 -18.80 -7.45
N ILE A 157 6.55 -17.62 -7.32
CA ILE A 157 7.95 -17.35 -7.65
C ILE A 157 8.55 -16.40 -6.61
N VAL A 158 9.85 -16.57 -6.33
CA VAL A 158 10.67 -15.58 -5.63
C VAL A 158 11.85 -15.23 -6.51
N ILE A 159 11.94 -13.97 -6.92
CA ILE A 159 13.04 -13.44 -7.73
C ILE A 159 13.95 -12.65 -6.80
N GLY A 160 15.22 -13.06 -6.72
CA GLY A 160 16.22 -12.33 -5.93
C GLY A 160 17.04 -11.36 -6.80
N PRO A 161 17.59 -10.29 -6.21
CA PRO A 161 18.55 -9.46 -6.89
C PRO A 161 19.86 -10.22 -7.09
N GLN A 162 20.53 -9.96 -8.22
CA GLN A 162 21.92 -10.33 -8.37
C GLN A 162 22.77 -9.24 -7.69
N GLY A 163 23.39 -9.57 -6.57
CA GLY A 163 24.24 -8.65 -5.81
C GLY A 163 23.72 -8.30 -4.42
N ASP A 164 24.52 -7.58 -3.65
CA ASP A 164 24.21 -7.16 -2.28
C ASP A 164 23.44 -5.84 -2.28
N LEU A 165 22.10 -5.92 -2.29
CA LEU A 165 21.19 -4.77 -2.20
C LEU A 165 20.60 -4.59 -0.79
N ARG A 166 21.27 -5.10 0.24
CA ARG A 166 20.74 -5.20 1.61
C ARG A 166 20.52 -3.86 2.34
N HIS A 167 20.93 -2.74 1.76
CA HIS A 167 20.96 -1.47 2.48
C HIS A 167 20.25 -0.37 1.70
N GLY A 168 18.97 -0.16 2.00
CA GLY A 168 18.22 0.98 1.49
C GLY A 168 16.73 0.69 1.34
N PRO A 169 15.92 1.72 1.12
CA PRO A 169 14.51 1.56 0.80
C PRO A 169 14.33 0.97 -0.60
N HIS A 170 13.37 0.08 -0.73
CA HIS A 170 13.00 -0.53 -2.00
C HIS A 170 11.52 -0.27 -2.27
N TYR A 171 11.18 0.10 -3.51
CA TYR A 171 9.83 0.42 -3.94
C TYR A 171 9.55 -0.11 -5.33
N PHE A 172 8.30 -0.48 -5.58
CA PHE A 172 7.81 -0.72 -6.92
C PHE A 172 7.39 0.57 -7.61
N ALA A 173 7.52 0.58 -8.93
CA ALA A 173 6.81 1.50 -9.79
C ALA A 173 6.46 0.83 -11.11
N GLU A 174 5.39 1.29 -11.73
CA GLU A 174 5.07 0.97 -13.10
C GLU A 174 5.63 2.07 -14.01
N LEU A 175 6.39 1.66 -15.01
CA LEU A 175 6.96 2.56 -15.99
C LEU A 175 6.72 2.00 -17.39
N THR A 176 5.92 2.70 -18.20
CA THR A 176 5.61 2.32 -19.59
C THR A 176 5.10 0.90 -19.75
N GLY A 177 4.23 0.44 -18.81
CA GLY A 177 3.68 -0.93 -18.82
C GLY A 177 4.64 -2.01 -18.36
N GLU A 178 5.77 -1.64 -17.78
CA GLU A 178 6.74 -2.54 -17.16
C GLU A 178 6.80 -2.32 -15.65
N LEU A 179 6.97 -3.39 -14.89
CA LEU A 179 7.19 -3.32 -13.45
C LEU A 179 8.69 -3.15 -13.17
N VAL A 180 9.02 -2.12 -12.40
CA VAL A 180 10.40 -1.81 -12.02
C VAL A 180 10.56 -1.72 -10.51
N VAL A 181 11.76 -2.05 -10.01
CA VAL A 181 12.13 -1.87 -8.62
C VAL A 181 13.12 -0.72 -8.53
N PHE A 182 12.78 0.27 -7.72
CA PHE A 182 13.71 1.29 -7.27
C PHE A 182 14.39 0.81 -6.01
N THR A 183 15.71 0.79 -6.01
CA THR A 183 16.53 0.43 -4.85
C THR A 183 17.36 1.63 -4.44
N GLY A 184 17.14 2.11 -3.22
CA GLY A 184 17.97 3.14 -2.62
C GLY A 184 19.22 2.54 -1.95
N LYS A 185 20.37 3.17 -2.11
CA LYS A 185 21.58 2.84 -1.36
C LYS A 185 21.99 4.04 -0.52
N TYR A 186 22.25 3.80 0.77
CA TYR A 186 22.84 4.82 1.61
C TYR A 186 24.27 5.15 1.15
N LEU A 187 24.50 6.40 0.79
CA LEU A 187 25.83 6.89 0.44
C LEU A 187 26.59 7.43 1.66
N ARG A 188 25.88 7.97 2.66
CA ARG A 188 26.42 8.44 3.94
C ARG A 188 25.39 8.28 5.04
N SER A 189 25.79 7.75 6.17
CA SER A 189 24.91 7.54 7.34
C SER A 189 24.52 8.84 8.05
N SER A 190 25.27 9.92 7.90
CA SER A 190 25.03 11.20 8.57
C SER A 190 24.11 12.18 7.84
N ILE A 191 23.79 11.94 6.58
CA ILE A 191 23.00 12.86 5.73
C ILE A 191 22.09 12.03 4.83
N ASN A 192 21.31 11.13 5.25
CA ASN A 192 20.29 10.38 4.48
C ASN A 192 20.35 10.56 2.93
N ILE A 193 21.55 10.47 2.35
CA ILE A 193 21.74 10.58 0.91
C ILE A 193 21.57 9.19 0.32
N TYR A 194 20.63 9.07 -0.60
CA TYR A 194 20.34 7.83 -1.31
C TYR A 194 20.72 7.97 -2.78
N GLN A 195 21.32 6.94 -3.31
CA GLN A 195 21.43 6.71 -4.74
C GLN A 195 20.41 5.65 -5.12
N TYR A 196 19.56 5.94 -6.09
CA TYR A 196 18.54 5.00 -6.56
C TYR A 196 19.01 4.28 -7.81
N TYR A 197 18.78 2.98 -7.83
CA TYR A 197 19.02 2.11 -8.98
C TYR A 197 17.67 1.59 -9.46
N LEU A 198 17.48 1.61 -10.78
CA LEU A 198 16.29 1.07 -11.42
C LEU A 198 16.59 -0.34 -11.93
N LYS A 199 15.77 -1.31 -11.55
CA LYS A 199 15.83 -2.67 -12.07
C LYS A 199 14.49 -3.06 -12.65
N ARG A 200 14.46 -3.42 -13.93
CA ARG A 200 13.26 -3.99 -14.57
C ARG A 200 13.05 -5.41 -14.12
N ILE A 201 11.81 -5.76 -13.84
CA ILE A 201 11.40 -7.14 -13.56
C ILE A 201 10.92 -7.74 -14.88
N HIS A 202 11.70 -8.64 -15.43
CA HIS A 202 11.27 -9.41 -16.59
C HIS A 202 10.33 -10.53 -16.11
N ILE A 203 9.08 -10.43 -16.53
CA ILE A 203 8.04 -11.42 -16.27
C ILE A 203 7.89 -12.22 -17.56
N SER A 204 8.42 -13.43 -17.55
CA SER A 204 8.18 -14.41 -18.63
C SER A 204 6.86 -15.13 -18.41
#